data_6ad8f9619b2e6128e8b63ffb1e6f7f15
#
_entry.id   6ad8f9619b2e6128e8b63ffb1e6f7f15
#
_cell.length_a   1.000
_cell.length_b   1.000
_cell.length_c   1.000
_cell.angle_alpha   90.00
_cell.angle_beta   90.00
_cell.angle_gamma   90.00
#
_symmetry.space_group_name_H-M   'P 1'
#
loop_
_entity.id
_entity.type
_entity.pdbx_description
1 polymer ?
#
loop_
_entity_poly.entity_id
_entity_poly.type
_entity_poly.pdbx_seq_one_letter_code
_entity_poly.pdbx_strand_id
1 'polypeptide(L)'
;VAGLNSIIANNIVSYRDNNGKFTSRKQLTKVSRLGDKTFEQCAGFLRINDGDNPLDKSAVHPESYPLVETISQKLGVPLTEMIGNTQLLNTIKPTDFVSDKYGLPTITDILKELDKPGRDPRGEFKTAQFKDGVNEIGDLQIGMELEGVITNVANFGAFVDIGVHQDG
;
A
#
# COMPACT_ATOMS: atom_id res chain seq x y z
N VAL A 1 -3.78 10.55 -0.70
CA VAL A 1 -4.35 9.52 0.20
C VAL A 1 -5.82 9.85 0.41
N ALA A 2 -6.68 8.83 0.44
CA ALA A 2 -8.11 9.02 0.65
C ALA A 2 -8.37 9.82 1.95
N GLY A 3 -9.30 10.78 1.87
CA GLY A 3 -9.67 11.65 2.99
C GLY A 3 -8.66 12.73 3.36
N LEU A 4 -7.45 12.76 2.78
CA LEU A 4 -6.43 13.76 3.06
C LEU A 4 -6.34 14.81 1.95
N ASN A 5 -6.28 16.07 2.36
CA ASN A 5 -5.94 17.20 1.51
C ASN A 5 -4.60 17.81 1.98
N SER A 6 -4.11 18.82 1.25
CA SER A 6 -2.84 19.49 1.56
C SER A 6 -2.82 20.12 2.97
N ILE A 7 -3.95 20.66 3.43
CA ILE A 7 -4.05 21.30 4.75
C ILE A 7 -3.86 20.24 5.85
N ILE A 8 -4.57 19.11 5.75
CA ILE A 8 -4.46 18.02 6.74
C ILE A 8 -3.06 17.40 6.68
N ALA A 9 -2.49 17.22 5.48
CA ALA A 9 -1.12 16.72 5.34
C ALA A 9 -0.10 17.63 6.04
N ASN A 10 -0.21 18.95 5.87
CA ASN A 10 0.64 19.92 6.57
C ASN A 10 0.42 19.87 8.10
N ASN A 11 -0.83 19.70 8.56
CA ASN A 11 -1.12 19.57 9.97
C ASN A 11 -0.49 18.31 10.58
N ILE A 12 -0.47 17.20 9.85
CA ILE A 12 0.22 15.95 10.28
C ILE A 12 1.71 16.22 10.46
N VAL A 13 2.35 16.88 9.49
CA VAL A 13 3.77 17.24 9.56
C VAL A 13 4.03 18.16 10.76
N SER A 14 3.26 19.24 10.90
CA SER A 14 3.38 20.19 12.01
C SER A 14 3.16 19.52 13.39
N TYR A 15 2.20 18.61 13.46
CA TYR A 15 1.96 17.85 14.69
C TYR A 15 3.19 16.99 15.06
N ARG A 16 3.76 16.28 14.08
CA ARG A 16 4.96 15.46 14.25
C ARG A 16 6.16 16.32 14.69
N ASP A 17 6.35 17.48 14.05
CA ASP A 17 7.49 18.37 14.32
C ASP A 17 7.40 18.97 15.74
N ASN A 18 6.19 19.21 16.25
CA ASN A 18 5.96 19.78 17.58
C ASN A 18 5.89 18.72 18.71
N ASN A 19 5.46 17.51 18.42
CA ASN A 19 5.18 16.46 19.41
C ASN A 19 6.09 15.23 19.29
N GLY A 20 6.99 15.19 18.29
CA GLY A 20 7.80 14.04 17.99
C GLY A 20 7.12 13.05 17.05
N LYS A 21 7.81 11.93 16.76
CA LYS A 21 7.30 10.88 15.89
C LYS A 21 5.99 10.28 16.43
N PHE A 22 5.09 9.92 15.53
CA PHE A 22 3.91 9.13 15.89
C PHE A 22 4.32 7.74 16.36
N THR A 23 3.81 7.30 17.50
CA THR A 23 4.01 5.95 18.04
C THR A 23 2.79 5.05 17.80
N SER A 24 1.65 5.61 17.42
CA SER A 24 0.46 4.84 17.07
C SER A 24 -0.41 5.58 16.05
N ARG A 25 -1.15 4.82 15.25
CA ARG A 25 -2.16 5.39 14.32
C ARG A 25 -3.23 6.19 15.06
N LYS A 26 -3.56 5.79 16.30
CA LYS A 26 -4.53 6.51 17.12
C LYS A 26 -4.12 7.95 17.41
N GLN A 27 -2.83 8.25 17.43
CA GLN A 27 -2.37 9.64 17.63
C GLN A 27 -2.74 10.56 16.47
N LEU A 28 -3.00 10.03 15.29
CA LEU A 28 -3.44 10.81 14.12
C LEU A 28 -4.77 11.54 14.41
N THR A 29 -5.64 11.00 15.26
CA THR A 29 -6.90 11.66 15.64
C THR A 29 -6.69 12.94 16.45
N LYS A 30 -5.48 13.17 16.98
CA LYS A 30 -5.11 14.42 17.68
C LYS A 30 -4.67 15.53 16.72
N VAL A 31 -4.50 15.21 15.45
CA VAL A 31 -4.11 16.18 14.42
C VAL A 31 -5.29 17.09 14.09
N SER A 32 -5.06 18.40 14.07
CA SER A 32 -6.10 19.38 13.72
C SER A 32 -6.73 19.09 12.36
N ARG A 33 -8.05 19.12 12.30
CA ARG A 33 -8.89 18.84 11.13
C ARG A 33 -8.86 17.38 10.64
N LEU A 34 -8.18 16.47 11.31
CA LEU A 34 -8.24 15.05 11.07
C LEU A 34 -9.28 14.43 12.02
N GLY A 35 -10.54 14.55 11.66
CA GLY A 35 -11.65 13.98 12.44
C GLY A 35 -11.82 12.48 12.17
N ASP A 36 -12.75 11.84 12.91
CA ASP A 36 -12.97 10.39 12.88
C ASP A 36 -13.25 9.86 11.47
N LYS A 37 -14.11 10.52 10.69
CA LYS A 37 -14.40 10.12 9.30
C LYS A 37 -13.18 10.18 8.39
N THR A 38 -12.33 11.19 8.57
CA THR A 38 -11.08 11.31 7.82
C THR A 38 -10.10 10.23 8.24
N PHE A 39 -10.03 9.95 9.54
CA PHE A 39 -9.22 8.86 10.08
C PHE A 39 -9.63 7.50 9.52
N GLU A 40 -10.93 7.17 9.54
CA GLU A 40 -11.47 5.95 8.94
C GLU A 40 -11.08 5.77 7.47
N GLN A 41 -11.04 6.86 6.69
CA GLN A 41 -10.68 6.79 5.28
C GLN A 41 -9.17 6.65 5.03
N CYS A 42 -8.33 7.21 5.88
CA CYS A 42 -6.89 7.29 5.63
C CYS A 42 -6.04 6.32 6.47
N ALA A 43 -6.57 5.78 7.58
CA ALA A 43 -5.79 5.03 8.55
C ALA A 43 -5.07 3.81 7.97
N GLY A 44 -5.70 3.08 7.04
CA GLY A 44 -5.07 1.94 6.38
C GLY A 44 -3.89 2.30 5.46
N PHE A 45 -3.80 3.56 5.02
CA PHE A 45 -2.76 4.05 4.13
C PHE A 45 -1.60 4.75 4.87
N LEU A 46 -1.86 5.22 6.10
CA LEU A 46 -0.84 5.86 6.93
C LEU A 46 -0.16 4.81 7.80
N ARG A 47 1.12 4.57 7.56
CA ARG A 47 1.90 3.54 8.24
C ARG A 47 2.87 4.16 9.23
N ILE A 48 3.05 3.48 10.37
CA ILE A 48 4.00 3.87 11.42
C ILE A 48 4.95 2.69 11.60
N ASN A 49 6.19 2.84 11.12
CA ASN A 49 7.15 1.73 11.10
C ASN A 49 7.66 1.34 12.49
N ASP A 50 7.83 2.33 13.38
CA ASP A 50 8.40 2.17 14.71
C ASP A 50 7.35 2.44 15.80
N GLY A 51 6.10 2.03 15.55
CA GLY A 51 4.99 2.23 16.47
C GLY A 51 4.89 1.16 17.56
N ASP A 52 4.10 1.46 18.59
CA ASP A 52 3.85 0.56 19.72
C ASP A 52 3.07 -0.69 19.29
N ASN A 53 2.21 -0.57 18.27
CA ASN A 53 1.46 -1.68 17.70
C ASN A 53 2.08 -2.12 16.37
N PRO A 54 2.54 -3.38 16.25
CA PRO A 54 3.15 -3.87 15.00
C PRO A 54 2.18 -3.84 13.81
N LEU A 55 0.86 -3.83 14.03
CA LEU A 55 -0.15 -3.70 12.98
C LEU A 55 -0.15 -2.31 12.33
N ASP A 56 0.34 -1.28 13.01
CA ASP A 56 0.43 0.08 12.48
C ASP A 56 1.42 0.20 11.31
N LYS A 57 2.31 -0.77 11.15
CA LYS A 57 3.22 -0.90 10.01
C LYS A 57 2.57 -1.51 8.76
N SER A 58 1.46 -2.23 8.93
CA SER A 58 0.74 -2.94 7.86
C SER A 58 -0.34 -2.06 7.21
N ALA A 59 -0.98 -2.53 6.14
CA ALA A 59 -2.17 -1.90 5.56
C ALA A 59 -3.47 -2.37 6.23
N VAL A 60 -3.41 -3.22 7.26
CA VAL A 60 -4.60 -3.63 8.03
C VAL A 60 -5.23 -2.39 8.66
N HIS A 61 -6.52 -2.20 8.42
CA HIS A 61 -7.26 -1.07 8.99
C HIS A 61 -7.45 -1.25 10.50
N PRO A 62 -7.37 -0.19 11.32
CA PRO A 62 -7.53 -0.27 12.78
C PRO A 62 -8.81 -0.94 13.27
N GLU A 63 -9.93 -0.82 12.53
CA GLU A 63 -11.18 -1.55 12.86
C GLU A 63 -11.03 -3.08 12.80
N SER A 64 -10.03 -3.58 12.09
CA SER A 64 -9.77 -5.02 11.99
C SER A 64 -8.74 -5.52 13.00
N TYR A 65 -8.16 -4.65 13.83
CA TYR A 65 -7.21 -5.06 14.87
C TYR A 65 -7.81 -6.09 15.84
N PRO A 66 -9.06 -5.94 16.34
CA PRO A 66 -9.66 -6.93 17.21
C PRO A 66 -9.74 -8.33 16.58
N LEU A 67 -9.96 -8.43 15.26
CA LEU A 67 -9.95 -9.69 14.54
C LEU A 67 -8.55 -10.32 14.57
N VAL A 68 -7.52 -9.53 14.26
CA VAL A 68 -6.13 -10.02 14.25
C VAL A 68 -5.68 -10.44 15.65
N GLU A 69 -6.07 -9.70 16.68
CA GLU A 69 -5.84 -10.07 18.09
C GLU A 69 -6.54 -11.38 18.45
N THR A 70 -7.78 -11.59 18.00
CA THR A 70 -8.51 -12.84 18.20
C THR A 70 -7.80 -14.02 17.53
N ILE A 71 -7.28 -13.82 16.31
CA ILE A 71 -6.49 -14.84 15.59
C ILE A 71 -5.22 -15.16 16.39
N SER A 72 -4.49 -14.14 16.83
CA SER A 72 -3.26 -14.28 17.63
C SER A 72 -3.51 -15.07 18.92
N GLN A 73 -4.58 -14.72 19.66
CA GLN A 73 -4.97 -15.42 20.88
C GLN A 73 -5.34 -16.87 20.64
N LYS A 74 -6.11 -17.17 19.58
CA LYS A 74 -6.51 -18.53 19.23
C LYS A 74 -5.34 -19.41 18.85
N LEU A 75 -4.31 -18.84 18.23
CA LEU A 75 -3.09 -19.53 17.87
C LEU A 75 -2.08 -19.62 19.03
N GLY A 76 -2.26 -18.80 20.07
CA GLY A 76 -1.31 -18.70 21.19
C GLY A 76 0.05 -18.09 20.79
N VAL A 77 0.07 -17.26 19.72
CA VAL A 77 1.28 -16.66 19.14
C VAL A 77 1.16 -15.14 19.16
N PRO A 78 2.19 -14.41 19.64
CA PRO A 78 2.16 -12.95 19.65
C PRO A 78 2.12 -12.37 18.23
N LEU A 79 1.51 -11.18 18.09
CA LEU A 79 1.36 -10.49 16.81
C LEU A 79 2.70 -10.32 16.07
N THR A 80 3.77 -10.04 16.80
CA THR A 80 5.11 -9.83 16.25
C THR A 80 5.68 -11.08 15.56
N GLU A 81 5.32 -12.27 16.03
CA GLU A 81 5.74 -13.55 15.44
C GLU A 81 4.80 -14.02 14.33
N MET A 82 3.56 -13.54 14.34
CA MET A 82 2.57 -13.87 13.33
C MET A 82 2.81 -13.07 12.03
N ILE A 83 3.21 -11.80 12.16
CA ILE A 83 3.45 -10.92 11.02
C ILE A 83 4.69 -11.38 10.24
N GLY A 84 4.52 -11.67 8.94
CA GLY A 84 5.58 -12.16 8.05
C GLY A 84 5.86 -13.66 8.16
N ASN A 85 5.12 -14.39 9.00
CA ASN A 85 5.28 -15.83 9.14
C ASN A 85 4.32 -16.59 8.21
N THR A 86 4.74 -16.74 6.94
CA THR A 86 3.96 -17.42 5.89
C THR A 86 3.52 -18.83 6.31
N GLN A 87 4.38 -19.57 6.99
CA GLN A 87 4.07 -20.96 7.39
C GLN A 87 2.92 -20.98 8.39
N LEU A 88 2.97 -20.14 9.40
CA LEU A 88 1.93 -20.02 10.42
C LEU A 88 0.61 -19.53 9.81
N LEU A 89 0.67 -18.46 8.99
CA LEU A 89 -0.51 -17.87 8.37
C LEU A 89 -1.24 -18.84 7.43
N ASN A 90 -0.51 -19.72 6.74
CA ASN A 90 -1.11 -20.74 5.88
C ASN A 90 -1.83 -21.86 6.65
N THR A 91 -1.60 -22.00 7.95
CA THR A 91 -2.35 -22.96 8.80
C THR A 91 -3.73 -22.42 9.18
N ILE A 92 -3.94 -21.12 9.05
CA ILE A 92 -5.18 -20.45 9.45
C ILE A 92 -6.25 -20.73 8.39
N LYS A 93 -7.39 -21.24 8.83
CA LYS A 93 -8.57 -21.35 8.00
C LYS A 93 -9.39 -20.06 8.13
N PRO A 94 -9.50 -19.23 7.09
CA PRO A 94 -10.24 -17.96 7.16
C PRO A 94 -11.71 -18.16 7.57
N THR A 95 -12.30 -19.29 7.21
CA THR A 95 -13.68 -19.64 7.55
C THR A 95 -13.98 -19.70 9.05
N ASP A 96 -12.97 -20.00 9.87
CA ASP A 96 -13.09 -20.14 11.34
C ASP A 96 -13.27 -18.81 12.07
N PHE A 97 -13.08 -17.69 11.35
CA PHE A 97 -13.11 -16.32 11.87
C PHE A 97 -14.19 -15.46 11.20
N VAL A 98 -14.99 -16.04 10.29
CA VAL A 98 -16.12 -15.34 9.66
C VAL A 98 -17.15 -14.97 10.72
N SER A 99 -17.62 -13.74 10.68
CA SER A 99 -18.65 -13.20 11.57
C SER A 99 -19.49 -12.18 10.81
N ASP A 100 -20.56 -11.68 11.43
CA ASP A 100 -21.40 -10.62 10.86
C ASP A 100 -20.61 -9.36 10.52
N LYS A 101 -19.52 -9.12 11.25
CA LYS A 101 -18.63 -7.95 11.04
C LYS A 101 -17.54 -8.19 10.00
N TYR A 102 -17.02 -9.41 9.90
CA TYR A 102 -15.89 -9.74 9.04
C TYR A 102 -16.24 -10.88 8.09
N GLY A 103 -16.38 -10.57 6.81
CA GLY A 103 -16.61 -11.56 5.77
C GLY A 103 -15.34 -12.30 5.36
N LEU A 104 -15.50 -13.44 4.70
CA LEU A 104 -14.39 -14.26 4.19
C LEU A 104 -13.37 -13.49 3.33
N PRO A 105 -13.81 -12.61 2.38
CA PRO A 105 -12.86 -11.82 1.60
C PRO A 105 -11.99 -10.92 2.47
N THR A 106 -12.58 -10.21 3.44
CA THR A 106 -11.86 -9.32 4.36
C THR A 106 -10.81 -10.08 5.16
N ILE A 107 -11.15 -11.25 5.70
CA ILE A 107 -10.22 -12.07 6.48
C ILE A 107 -9.07 -12.55 5.60
N THR A 108 -9.37 -12.99 4.38
CA THR A 108 -8.35 -13.44 3.41
C THR A 108 -7.37 -12.32 3.06
N ASP A 109 -7.86 -11.10 2.86
CA ASP A 109 -7.02 -9.94 2.53
C ASP A 109 -6.16 -9.52 3.73
N ILE A 110 -6.71 -9.58 4.94
CA ILE A 110 -5.95 -9.33 6.17
C ILE A 110 -4.81 -10.35 6.32
N LEU A 111 -5.07 -11.64 6.11
CA LEU A 111 -4.03 -12.67 6.19
C LEU A 111 -2.93 -12.47 5.15
N LYS A 112 -3.28 -12.07 3.92
CA LYS A 112 -2.30 -11.73 2.87
C LYS A 112 -1.45 -10.52 3.25
N GLU A 113 -2.07 -9.51 3.86
CA GLU A 113 -1.35 -8.33 4.33
C GLU A 113 -0.42 -8.64 5.50
N LEU A 114 -0.82 -9.53 6.40
CA LEU A 114 0.03 -9.99 7.50
C LEU A 114 1.21 -10.83 7.01
N ASP A 115 1.04 -11.59 5.92
CA ASP A 115 2.12 -12.39 5.31
C ASP A 115 3.23 -11.48 4.74
N LYS A 116 2.85 -10.40 4.09
CA LYS A 116 3.78 -9.43 3.48
C LYS A 116 3.38 -8.00 3.81
N PRO A 117 3.60 -7.56 5.06
CA PRO A 117 3.18 -6.24 5.50
C PRO A 117 3.89 -5.16 4.70
N GLY A 118 3.09 -4.24 4.22
CA GLY A 118 3.62 -3.09 3.51
C GLY A 118 3.98 -3.33 2.06
N ARG A 119 3.64 -4.47 1.47
CA ARG A 119 3.81 -4.68 0.04
C ARG A 119 3.02 -3.62 -0.73
N ASP A 120 3.69 -2.89 -1.61
CA ASP A 120 2.99 -2.06 -2.59
C ASP A 120 2.24 -2.99 -3.56
N PRO A 121 0.89 -2.92 -3.65
CA PRO A 121 0.14 -3.74 -4.60
C PRO A 121 0.43 -3.36 -6.05
N ARG A 122 0.99 -2.16 -6.27
CA ARG A 122 1.55 -1.79 -7.56
C ARG A 122 2.80 -2.63 -7.78
N GLY A 123 2.91 -3.34 -8.90
CA GLY A 123 4.12 -4.08 -9.27
C GLY A 123 5.37 -3.18 -9.21
N GLU A 124 6.53 -3.78 -9.28
CA GLU A 124 7.78 -3.03 -9.40
C GLU A 124 7.62 -2.00 -10.53
N PHE A 125 7.89 -0.74 -10.21
CA PHE A 125 7.92 0.32 -11.22
C PHE A 125 9.09 0.03 -12.16
N LYS A 126 8.78 -0.63 -13.28
CA LYS A 126 9.74 -0.85 -14.35
C LYS A 126 9.81 0.43 -15.17
N THR A 127 10.89 1.15 -15.05
CA THR A 127 11.23 2.22 -15.99
C THR A 127 11.65 1.54 -17.29
N ALA A 128 11.06 1.91 -18.43
CA ALA A 128 11.54 1.45 -19.71
C ALA A 128 13.01 1.88 -19.86
N GLN A 129 13.88 0.93 -20.18
CA GLN A 129 15.26 1.21 -20.53
C GLN A 129 15.29 1.50 -22.02
N PHE A 130 15.33 2.79 -22.35
CA PHE A 130 15.50 3.20 -23.75
C PHE A 130 16.86 2.71 -24.26
N LYS A 131 16.90 2.22 -25.49
CA LYS A 131 18.10 1.66 -26.08
C LYS A 131 19.12 2.76 -26.36
N ASP A 132 20.32 2.62 -25.84
CA ASP A 132 21.43 3.55 -26.10
C ASP A 132 21.72 3.64 -27.62
N GLY A 133 21.87 4.87 -28.11
CA GLY A 133 22.15 5.12 -29.52
C GLY A 133 20.91 5.22 -30.41
N VAL A 134 19.69 5.17 -29.84
CA VAL A 134 18.43 5.44 -30.54
C VAL A 134 17.83 6.72 -29.94
N ASN A 135 18.12 7.86 -30.56
CA ASN A 135 17.67 9.16 -30.08
C ASN A 135 16.73 9.88 -31.06
N GLU A 136 16.77 9.52 -32.32
CA GLU A 136 15.97 10.12 -33.38
C GLU A 136 15.25 9.04 -34.20
N ILE A 137 14.17 9.44 -34.87
CA ILE A 137 13.40 8.51 -35.73
C ILE A 137 14.29 7.86 -36.81
N GLY A 138 15.32 8.59 -37.30
CA GLY A 138 16.25 8.09 -38.27
C GLY A 138 17.11 6.91 -37.81
N ASP A 139 17.23 6.70 -36.52
CA ASP A 139 17.98 5.60 -35.90
C ASP A 139 17.20 4.28 -35.88
N LEU A 140 15.88 4.35 -36.19
CA LEU A 140 15.00 3.19 -36.17
C LEU A 140 15.23 2.29 -37.39
N GLN A 141 15.36 1.00 -37.16
CA GLN A 141 15.52 -0.01 -38.19
C GLN A 141 14.34 -1.01 -38.14
N ILE A 142 13.95 -1.49 -39.32
CA ILE A 142 12.87 -2.50 -39.44
C ILE A 142 13.30 -3.76 -38.68
N GLY A 143 12.44 -4.24 -37.77
CA GLY A 143 12.68 -5.41 -36.94
C GLY A 143 13.41 -5.15 -35.64
N MET A 144 13.68 -3.87 -35.29
CA MET A 144 14.28 -3.50 -34.02
C MET A 144 13.24 -3.69 -32.87
N GLU A 145 13.63 -4.38 -31.81
CA GLU A 145 12.85 -4.48 -30.57
C GLU A 145 13.30 -3.39 -29.59
N LEU A 146 12.34 -2.61 -29.10
CA LEU A 146 12.55 -1.49 -28.18
C LEU A 146 11.58 -1.59 -27.00
N GLU A 147 12.04 -1.18 -25.83
CA GLU A 147 11.15 -0.92 -24.70
C GLU A 147 10.53 0.47 -24.85
N GLY A 148 9.24 0.60 -24.50
CA GLY A 148 8.54 1.87 -24.57
C GLY A 148 7.55 2.05 -23.43
N VAL A 149 7.16 3.29 -23.20
CA VAL A 149 6.15 3.68 -22.21
C VAL A 149 4.90 4.14 -22.94
N ILE A 150 3.75 3.56 -22.60
CA ILE A 150 2.47 4.04 -23.11
C ILE A 150 2.18 5.40 -22.48
N THR A 151 2.13 6.44 -23.31
CA THR A 151 1.89 7.82 -22.90
C THR A 151 0.41 8.18 -23.00
N ASN A 152 -0.30 7.62 -23.98
CA ASN A 152 -1.73 7.86 -24.15
C ASN A 152 -2.41 6.66 -24.83
N VAL A 153 -3.71 6.48 -24.57
CA VAL A 153 -4.54 5.44 -25.20
C VAL A 153 -5.76 6.11 -25.85
N ALA A 154 -5.94 5.89 -27.14
CA ALA A 154 -7.08 6.35 -27.93
C ALA A 154 -7.89 5.15 -28.46
N ASN A 155 -9.09 5.41 -29.00
CA ASN A 155 -9.95 4.36 -29.53
C ASN A 155 -9.34 3.56 -30.71
N PHE A 156 -8.36 4.15 -31.40
CA PHE A 156 -7.69 3.54 -32.55
C PHE A 156 -6.32 2.93 -32.22
N GLY A 157 -5.80 3.10 -30.99
CA GLY A 157 -4.48 2.58 -30.59
C GLY A 157 -3.90 3.26 -29.37
N ALA A 158 -2.63 2.98 -29.09
CA ALA A 158 -1.87 3.57 -28.00
C ALA A 158 -0.68 4.37 -28.55
N PHE A 159 -0.39 5.51 -27.95
CA PHE A 159 0.83 6.26 -28.17
C PHE A 159 1.92 5.72 -27.23
N VAL A 160 3.08 5.45 -27.79
CA VAL A 160 4.19 4.83 -27.06
C VAL A 160 5.44 5.68 -27.22
N ASP A 161 5.96 6.16 -26.11
CA ASP A 161 7.29 6.80 -26.05
C ASP A 161 8.36 5.70 -26.02
N ILE A 162 9.22 5.71 -27.02
CA ILE A 162 10.38 4.80 -27.18
C ILE A 162 11.73 5.52 -27.02
N GLY A 163 11.70 6.79 -26.56
CA GLY A 163 12.91 7.58 -26.30
C GLY A 163 13.45 8.39 -27.49
N VAL A 164 12.71 8.50 -28.60
CA VAL A 164 13.12 9.25 -29.81
C VAL A 164 12.53 10.66 -29.89
N HIS A 165 12.15 11.25 -28.75
CA HIS A 165 11.53 12.58 -28.64
C HIS A 165 10.23 12.77 -29.45
N GLN A 166 9.61 11.70 -29.94
CA GLN A 166 8.34 11.69 -30.63
C GLN A 166 7.61 10.38 -30.36
N ASP A 167 6.34 10.47 -29.96
CA ASP A 167 5.49 9.30 -29.73
C ASP A 167 5.05 8.68 -31.07
N GLY A 168 5.06 7.36 -31.11
CA GLY A 168 4.63 6.57 -32.27
C GLY A 168 3.18 6.07 -32.15
#